data_8cdff29f88aa318907e47744f1d5676c
#
_entry.id   8cdff29f88aa318907e47744f1d5676c
#
_cell.length_a   1.000
_cell.length_b   1.000
_cell.length_c   1.000
_cell.angle_alpha   90.00
_cell.angle_beta   90.00
_cell.angle_gamma   90.00
#
_symmetry.space_group_name_H-M   'P 1'
#
loop_
_entity.id
_entity.type
_entity.pdbx_description
1 polymer ?
#
loop_
_entity_poly.entity_id
_entity_poly.type
_entity_poly.pdbx_seq_one_letter_code
_entity_poly.pdbx_strand_id
1 'polypeptide(L)'
;MKVKEKQVAQRQIDIDTDSFKLKDQEEKLQAGRYIVELVSALLAGREPDAKPEDLPVKAIYRMAKLHNLDCIVYDGMKRIAGEADADLMEEWANRNTICAAQGIMQQREAKKLVKELPARGIRVLPLKGSILKEFYPQARYRQMADVDILIDRKNMEKAHTVMKELGYQYKGGDSEDTVDKYYKPPCVSIEIHSHLMHYHAENHKKYLDIWERCKEENGVYHMNWDDYYLFLMEHFAKHFNESGSGIRFVLDIYIFLEAKKKELHPEYLKKKQKELGLEAFCREMEEIAYRWFDGRPEIRDSKYETVILLAGIFGIKQWAYAGQQKKYLEKYKNPGIAKGMYLLCRLFPDYHAMAAQYPFLRKLPVLLPVTWILRALRLIKTRRTVIKGELGALKNNIK
;
A
#
# COMPACT_ATOMS: atom_id res chain seq x y z
N MET A 1 -25.23 29.62 -20.59
CA MET A 1 -24.93 28.18 -20.44
C MET A 1 -24.36 27.98 -19.02
N LYS A 2 -25.20 27.54 -18.07
CA LYS A 2 -24.79 27.30 -16.68
C LYS A 2 -24.08 25.95 -16.64
N VAL A 3 -22.76 25.95 -16.43
CA VAL A 3 -21.99 24.77 -16.12
C VAL A 3 -22.41 24.33 -14.71
N LYS A 4 -23.10 23.20 -14.62
CA LYS A 4 -23.42 22.55 -13.35
C LYS A 4 -22.09 22.14 -12.71
N GLU A 5 -21.70 22.84 -11.65
CA GLU A 5 -20.71 22.34 -10.69
C GLU A 5 -21.22 20.99 -10.17
N LYS A 6 -20.65 19.89 -10.65
CA LYS A 6 -20.80 18.59 -10.00
C LYS A 6 -20.10 18.73 -8.65
N GLN A 7 -20.89 18.79 -7.58
CA GLN A 7 -20.41 18.58 -6.22
C GLN A 7 -19.58 17.28 -6.22
N VAL A 8 -18.28 17.42 -5.96
CA VAL A 8 -17.42 16.28 -5.66
C VAL A 8 -17.98 15.69 -4.38
N ALA A 9 -18.68 14.56 -4.50
CA ALA A 9 -19.24 13.87 -3.36
C ALA A 9 -18.10 13.54 -2.41
N GLN A 10 -18.16 14.04 -1.17
CA GLN A 10 -17.31 13.60 -0.08
C GLN A 10 -17.38 12.07 -0.06
N ARG A 11 -16.25 11.41 -0.30
CA ARG A 11 -16.15 9.95 -0.27
C ARG A 11 -16.36 9.51 1.18
N GLN A 12 -17.60 9.27 1.56
CA GLN A 12 -17.96 8.67 2.82
C GLN A 12 -17.47 7.22 2.82
N ILE A 13 -16.54 6.90 3.73
CA ILE A 13 -16.03 5.54 3.90
C ILE A 13 -17.12 4.73 4.56
N ASP A 14 -17.70 3.82 3.80
CA ASP A 14 -18.73 2.91 4.23
C ASP A 14 -18.16 1.49 4.25
N ILE A 15 -17.24 1.26 5.20
CA ILE A 15 -16.70 -0.07 5.49
C ILE A 15 -17.59 -0.66 6.58
N ASP A 16 -18.28 -1.76 6.24
CA ASP A 16 -19.06 -2.55 7.19
C ASP A 16 -18.09 -3.28 8.13
N THR A 17 -17.94 -2.76 9.35
CA THR A 17 -17.13 -3.35 10.40
C THR A 17 -17.88 -4.44 11.18
N ASP A 18 -19.19 -4.56 11.03
CA ASP A 18 -20.04 -5.43 11.87
C ASP A 18 -20.07 -6.89 11.42
N SER A 19 -19.49 -7.22 10.25
CA SER A 19 -19.54 -8.56 9.67
C SER A 19 -18.50 -9.55 10.20
N PHE A 20 -17.67 -9.19 11.20
CA PHE A 20 -16.57 -10.00 11.72
C PHE A 20 -16.89 -10.68 13.08
N LYS A 21 -16.36 -11.89 13.28
CA LYS A 21 -16.48 -12.62 14.56
C LYS A 21 -15.68 -11.91 15.66
N LEU A 22 -16.36 -11.37 16.65
CA LEU A 22 -15.89 -10.48 17.71
C LEU A 22 -14.61 -10.93 18.46
N LYS A 23 -14.42 -12.21 18.75
CA LYS A 23 -13.33 -12.67 19.61
C LYS A 23 -11.92 -12.53 18.99
N ASP A 24 -11.77 -12.82 17.69
CA ASP A 24 -10.47 -12.67 17.00
C ASP A 24 -10.14 -11.20 16.70
N GLN A 25 -11.12 -10.31 16.77
CA GLN A 25 -10.93 -8.88 16.52
C GLN A 25 -10.40 -8.16 17.75
N GLU A 26 -10.90 -8.48 18.93
CA GLU A 26 -10.48 -7.78 20.16
C GLU A 26 -9.00 -8.01 20.44
N GLU A 27 -8.49 -9.25 20.34
CA GLU A 27 -7.05 -9.53 20.47
C GLU A 27 -6.21 -8.74 19.42
N LYS A 28 -6.71 -8.64 18.18
CA LYS A 28 -6.01 -7.87 17.14
C LYS A 28 -6.04 -6.37 17.41
N LEU A 29 -7.18 -5.84 17.84
CA LEU A 29 -7.29 -4.43 18.21
C LEU A 29 -6.38 -4.09 19.38
N GLN A 30 -6.38 -4.91 20.42
CA GLN A 30 -5.52 -4.75 21.58
C GLN A 30 -4.03 -4.82 21.19
N ALA A 31 -3.64 -5.78 20.34
CA ALA A 31 -2.28 -5.88 19.82
C ALA A 31 -1.92 -4.67 18.95
N GLY A 32 -2.85 -4.19 18.11
CA GLY A 32 -2.66 -3.00 17.31
C GLY A 32 -2.46 -1.73 18.14
N ARG A 33 -3.31 -1.53 19.18
CA ARG A 33 -3.17 -0.42 20.13
C ARG A 33 -1.82 -0.46 20.85
N TYR A 34 -1.40 -1.66 21.26
CA TYR A 34 -0.11 -1.81 21.93
C TYR A 34 1.08 -1.60 21.00
N ILE A 35 0.97 -1.94 19.72
CA ILE A 35 1.97 -1.58 18.70
C ILE A 35 2.11 -0.07 18.57
N VAL A 36 1.00 0.68 18.57
CA VAL A 36 1.02 2.14 18.55
C VAL A 36 1.78 2.68 19.78
N GLU A 37 1.51 2.12 20.97
CA GLU A 37 2.22 2.47 22.21
C GLU A 37 3.73 2.22 22.08
N LEU A 38 4.14 1.02 21.65
CA LEU A 38 5.55 0.65 21.50
C LEU A 38 6.29 1.57 20.52
N VAL A 39 5.67 1.88 19.39
CA VAL A 39 6.25 2.76 18.37
C VAL A 39 6.34 4.19 18.89
N SER A 40 5.28 4.71 19.49
CA SER A 40 5.25 6.06 20.08
C SER A 40 6.30 6.21 21.16
N ALA A 41 6.41 5.25 22.08
CA ALA A 41 7.41 5.24 23.15
C ALA A 41 8.83 5.29 22.59
N LEU A 42 9.09 4.47 21.56
CA LEU A 42 10.41 4.42 20.93
C LEU A 42 10.75 5.76 20.24
N LEU A 43 9.82 6.37 19.53
CA LEU A 43 10.03 7.66 18.86
C LEU A 43 10.26 8.80 19.85
N ALA A 44 9.54 8.79 20.97
CA ALA A 44 9.66 9.76 22.04
C ALA A 44 10.86 9.52 22.98
N GLY A 45 11.59 8.41 22.81
CA GLY A 45 12.69 8.03 23.69
C GLY A 45 12.27 7.69 25.14
N ARG A 46 11.00 7.33 25.36
CA ARG A 46 10.44 6.93 26.66
C ARG A 46 10.32 5.41 26.79
N GLU A 47 10.16 4.92 28.01
CA GLU A 47 9.75 3.54 28.23
C GLU A 47 8.27 3.35 27.83
N PRO A 48 7.92 2.22 27.17
CA PRO A 48 6.54 1.91 26.86
C PRO A 48 5.75 1.60 28.14
N ASP A 49 4.44 1.85 28.10
CA ASP A 49 3.54 1.43 29.16
C ASP A 49 3.51 -0.11 29.26
N ALA A 50 3.18 -0.65 30.43
CA ALA A 50 3.16 -2.09 30.65
C ALA A 50 2.23 -2.80 29.66
N LYS A 51 2.71 -3.94 29.14
CA LYS A 51 1.89 -4.79 28.27
C LYS A 51 0.67 -5.31 29.05
N PRO A 52 -0.55 -5.26 28.47
CA PRO A 52 -1.71 -5.90 29.08
C PRO A 52 -1.43 -7.38 29.41
N GLU A 53 -1.78 -7.83 30.59
CA GLU A 53 -1.47 -9.19 31.09
C GLU A 53 -2.05 -10.28 30.18
N ASP A 54 -3.25 -10.07 29.66
CA ASP A 54 -4.00 -10.98 28.80
C ASP A 54 -3.55 -10.93 27.31
N LEU A 55 -2.66 -9.99 26.93
CA LEU A 55 -2.20 -9.86 25.54
C LEU A 55 -0.95 -10.71 25.31
N PRO A 56 -1.04 -11.79 24.48
CA PRO A 56 0.12 -12.62 24.18
C PRO A 56 1.14 -11.87 23.30
N VAL A 57 2.44 -12.01 23.61
CA VAL A 57 3.52 -11.47 22.76
C VAL A 57 3.41 -11.98 21.32
N LYS A 58 2.94 -13.22 21.14
CA LYS A 58 2.68 -13.81 19.80
C LYS A 58 1.62 -13.04 19.00
N ALA A 59 0.62 -12.44 19.64
CA ALA A 59 -0.36 -11.60 18.98
C ALA A 59 0.28 -10.29 18.50
N ILE A 60 1.10 -9.65 19.34
CA ILE A 60 1.87 -8.45 18.97
C ILE A 60 2.79 -8.75 17.79
N TYR A 61 3.54 -9.85 17.83
CA TYR A 61 4.43 -10.27 16.72
C TYR A 61 3.68 -10.47 15.41
N ARG A 62 2.53 -11.16 15.43
CA ARG A 62 1.69 -11.36 14.24
C ARG A 62 1.17 -10.05 13.67
N MET A 63 0.73 -9.13 14.54
CA MET A 63 0.24 -7.83 14.11
C MET A 63 1.38 -6.94 13.60
N ALA A 64 2.55 -6.93 14.23
CA ALA A 64 3.73 -6.22 13.74
C ALA A 64 4.09 -6.66 12.30
N LYS A 65 4.06 -7.98 12.03
CA LYS A 65 4.26 -8.53 10.66
C LYS A 65 3.16 -8.08 9.70
N LEU A 66 1.89 -8.10 10.14
CA LEU A 66 0.75 -7.69 9.33
C LEU A 66 0.86 -6.23 8.90
N HIS A 67 1.37 -5.37 9.80
CA HIS A 67 1.57 -3.95 9.57
C HIS A 67 2.93 -3.60 8.96
N ASN A 68 3.81 -4.60 8.75
CA ASN A 68 5.19 -4.41 8.26
C ASN A 68 5.99 -3.44 9.14
N LEU A 69 5.86 -3.61 10.45
CA LEU A 69 6.50 -2.85 11.52
C LEU A 69 7.39 -3.74 12.40
N ASP A 70 7.75 -4.92 11.91
CA ASP A 70 8.48 -5.94 12.68
C ASP A 70 9.73 -5.36 13.38
N CYS A 71 10.52 -4.54 12.65
CA CYS A 71 11.80 -4.05 13.14
C CYS A 71 11.65 -3.01 14.25
N ILE A 72 10.73 -2.06 14.09
CA ILE A 72 10.52 -0.99 15.07
C ILE A 72 9.85 -1.53 16.33
N VAL A 73 8.85 -2.42 16.17
CA VAL A 73 8.14 -3.04 17.30
C VAL A 73 9.04 -4.00 18.06
N TYR A 74 9.94 -4.73 17.37
CA TYR A 74 10.93 -5.59 18.03
C TYR A 74 11.82 -4.81 18.99
N ASP A 75 12.29 -3.63 18.60
CA ASP A 75 13.14 -2.83 19.47
C ASP A 75 12.41 -2.29 20.71
N GLY A 76 11.11 -2.02 20.61
CA GLY A 76 10.26 -1.73 21.76
C GLY A 76 10.07 -2.96 22.67
N MET A 77 9.76 -4.11 22.05
CA MET A 77 9.52 -5.36 22.78
C MET A 77 10.76 -5.87 23.55
N LYS A 78 11.96 -5.66 23.04
CA LYS A 78 13.22 -6.04 23.74
C LYS A 78 13.37 -5.45 25.15
N ARG A 79 12.68 -4.35 25.43
CA ARG A 79 12.75 -3.67 26.72
C ARG A 79 11.84 -4.29 27.77
N ILE A 80 10.83 -5.05 27.34
CA ILE A 80 9.74 -5.52 28.19
C ILE A 80 9.42 -7.02 28.10
N ALA A 81 10.00 -7.74 27.12
CA ALA A 81 9.77 -9.18 26.97
C ALA A 81 10.40 -9.95 28.15
N GLY A 82 9.62 -10.87 28.72
CA GLY A 82 10.09 -11.75 29.79
C GLY A 82 10.76 -13.03 29.28
N GLU A 83 11.33 -13.82 30.22
CA GLU A 83 11.99 -15.10 29.92
C GLU A 83 11.04 -16.11 29.24
N ALA A 84 9.75 -16.08 29.58
CA ALA A 84 8.73 -16.96 28.99
C ALA A 84 8.57 -16.78 27.47
N ASP A 85 8.99 -15.63 26.90
CA ASP A 85 8.89 -15.31 25.49
C ASP A 85 10.23 -15.49 24.74
N ALA A 86 11.28 -16.01 25.38
CA ALA A 86 12.65 -16.06 24.86
C ALA A 86 12.75 -16.69 23.46
N ASP A 87 12.14 -17.84 23.22
CA ASP A 87 12.17 -18.54 21.92
C ASP A 87 11.52 -17.68 20.82
N LEU A 88 10.39 -17.04 21.13
CA LEU A 88 9.70 -16.16 20.19
C LEU A 88 10.52 -14.90 19.89
N MET A 89 11.16 -14.35 20.89
CA MET A 89 12.02 -13.17 20.74
C MET A 89 13.28 -13.50 19.93
N GLU A 90 13.83 -14.72 20.04
CA GLU A 90 14.93 -15.19 19.18
C GLU A 90 14.47 -15.34 17.73
N GLU A 91 13.30 -15.96 17.48
CA GLU A 91 12.70 -16.02 16.13
C GLU A 91 12.54 -14.61 15.53
N TRP A 92 12.04 -13.67 16.35
CA TRP A 92 11.83 -12.29 15.94
C TRP A 92 13.14 -11.54 15.65
N ALA A 93 14.19 -11.79 16.47
CA ALA A 93 15.53 -11.25 16.25
C ALA A 93 16.12 -11.71 14.91
N ASN A 94 16.00 -13.00 14.61
CA ASN A 94 16.46 -13.58 13.35
C ASN A 94 15.72 -12.94 12.15
N ARG A 95 14.39 -12.82 12.26
CA ARG A 95 13.58 -12.14 11.23
C ARG A 95 13.98 -10.66 11.08
N ASN A 96 14.20 -9.94 12.17
CA ASN A 96 14.64 -8.55 12.14
C ASN A 96 15.97 -8.39 11.39
N THR A 97 16.92 -9.29 11.62
CA THR A 97 18.20 -9.33 10.90
C THR A 97 17.98 -9.54 9.38
N ILE A 98 17.13 -10.47 9.00
CA ILE A 98 16.78 -10.72 7.59
C ILE A 98 16.12 -9.48 6.95
N CYS A 99 15.16 -8.86 7.62
CA CYS A 99 14.49 -7.66 7.14
C CYS A 99 15.45 -6.47 6.98
N ALA A 100 16.39 -6.30 7.92
CA ALA A 100 17.42 -5.27 7.83
C ALA A 100 18.35 -5.50 6.62
N ALA A 101 18.84 -6.74 6.44
CA ALA A 101 19.66 -7.12 5.29
C ALA A 101 18.92 -6.90 3.95
N GLN A 102 17.65 -7.31 3.87
CA GLN A 102 16.80 -7.06 2.72
C GLN A 102 16.66 -5.57 2.43
N GLY A 103 16.43 -4.76 3.46
CA GLY A 103 16.32 -3.30 3.34
C GLY A 103 17.59 -2.64 2.80
N ILE A 104 18.79 -3.12 3.20
CA ILE A 104 20.09 -2.66 2.69
C ILE A 104 20.22 -3.02 1.20
N MET A 105 19.87 -4.25 0.83
CA MET A 105 19.93 -4.70 -0.57
C MET A 105 18.98 -3.90 -1.46
N GLN A 106 17.76 -3.66 -1.02
CA GLN A 106 16.78 -2.82 -1.74
C GLN A 106 17.31 -1.39 -1.95
N GLN A 107 17.89 -0.78 -0.92
CA GLN A 107 18.45 0.57 -1.01
C GLN A 107 19.66 0.62 -1.95
N ARG A 108 20.52 -0.38 -1.92
CA ARG A 108 21.66 -0.50 -2.85
C ARG A 108 21.19 -0.60 -4.30
N GLU A 109 20.21 -1.45 -4.58
CA GLU A 109 19.68 -1.62 -5.93
C GLU A 109 18.89 -0.38 -6.37
N ALA A 110 18.13 0.28 -5.49
CA ALA A 110 17.49 1.56 -5.79
C ALA A 110 18.51 2.62 -6.22
N LYS A 111 19.60 2.82 -5.44
CA LYS A 111 20.69 3.75 -5.78
C LYS A 111 21.36 3.39 -7.10
N LYS A 112 21.54 2.09 -7.37
CA LYS A 112 22.07 1.61 -8.64
C LYS A 112 21.19 2.00 -9.82
N LEU A 113 19.88 1.76 -9.72
CA LEU A 113 18.92 2.08 -10.79
C LEU A 113 18.81 3.59 -11.04
N VAL A 114 18.80 4.39 -9.97
CA VAL A 114 18.82 5.87 -10.06
C VAL A 114 20.07 6.39 -10.78
N LYS A 115 21.18 5.66 -10.80
CA LYS A 115 22.40 5.99 -11.57
C LYS A 115 22.36 5.44 -12.99
N GLU A 116 21.98 4.17 -13.14
CA GLU A 116 22.12 3.42 -14.40
C GLU A 116 21.06 3.82 -15.45
N LEU A 117 19.83 4.11 -15.02
CA LEU A 117 18.75 4.50 -15.94
C LEU A 117 19.02 5.88 -16.58
N PRO A 118 19.35 6.95 -15.80
CA PRO A 118 19.70 8.25 -16.38
C PRO A 118 20.92 8.21 -17.29
N ALA A 119 21.97 7.44 -16.96
CA ALA A 119 23.14 7.26 -17.81
C ALA A 119 22.80 6.69 -19.19
N ARG A 120 21.62 6.07 -19.33
CA ARG A 120 21.08 5.58 -20.60
C ARG A 120 19.97 6.48 -21.16
N GLY A 121 19.83 7.72 -20.67
CA GLY A 121 18.87 8.71 -21.15
C GLY A 121 17.42 8.37 -20.80
N ILE A 122 17.17 7.67 -19.67
CA ILE A 122 15.86 7.39 -19.12
C ILE A 122 15.66 8.27 -17.89
N ARG A 123 14.70 9.19 -17.92
CA ARG A 123 14.34 10.02 -16.75
C ARG A 123 13.80 9.13 -15.64
N VAL A 124 14.22 9.42 -14.40
CA VAL A 124 13.88 8.63 -13.21
C VAL A 124 13.32 9.53 -12.13
N LEU A 125 12.21 9.14 -11.56
CA LEU A 125 11.63 9.74 -10.37
C LEU A 125 11.43 8.64 -9.31
N PRO A 126 12.29 8.58 -8.26
CA PRO A 126 12.10 7.67 -7.13
C PRO A 126 10.79 7.98 -6.40
N LEU A 127 10.09 6.95 -5.93
CA LEU A 127 8.79 7.09 -5.29
C LEU A 127 8.79 6.52 -3.86
N LYS A 128 7.80 6.94 -3.08
CA LYS A 128 7.36 6.34 -1.80
C LYS A 128 8.47 5.93 -0.83
N GLY A 129 8.56 4.62 -0.59
CA GLY A 129 9.35 4.03 0.48
C GLY A 129 10.85 4.31 0.42
N SER A 130 11.43 4.45 -0.76
CA SER A 130 12.86 4.76 -0.93
C SER A 130 13.21 6.15 -0.40
N ILE A 131 12.29 7.12 -0.47
CA ILE A 131 12.46 8.49 0.04
C ILE A 131 12.09 8.55 1.52
N LEU A 132 10.91 8.02 1.90
CA LEU A 132 10.43 8.04 3.30
C LEU A 132 11.39 7.39 4.29
N LYS A 133 12.07 6.33 3.85
CA LYS A 133 13.02 5.59 4.68
C LYS A 133 14.13 6.46 5.25
N GLU A 134 14.50 7.54 4.57
CA GLU A 134 15.55 8.46 5.00
C GLU A 134 15.14 9.34 6.19
N PHE A 135 13.83 9.49 6.44
CA PHE A 135 13.31 10.29 7.55
C PHE A 135 13.11 9.47 8.83
N TYR A 136 13.11 8.13 8.74
CA TYR A 136 12.98 7.28 9.91
C TYR A 136 14.27 7.31 10.77
N PRO A 137 14.15 7.21 12.12
CA PRO A 137 15.32 7.21 13.01
C PRO A 137 16.35 6.15 12.65
N GLN A 138 15.90 5.01 12.13
CA GLN A 138 16.73 3.96 11.55
C GLN A 138 16.09 3.46 10.26
N ALA A 139 16.88 3.34 9.19
CA ALA A 139 16.38 2.92 7.88
C ALA A 139 15.68 1.55 7.88
N ARG A 140 16.02 0.63 8.82
CA ARG A 140 15.36 -0.68 8.96
C ARG A 140 13.95 -0.60 9.53
N TYR A 141 13.56 0.50 10.17
CA TYR A 141 12.21 0.69 10.70
C TYR A 141 11.18 0.89 9.58
N ARG A 142 11.62 1.40 8.42
CA ARG A 142 10.77 1.51 7.23
C ARG A 142 11.03 0.33 6.28
N GLN A 143 10.38 -0.80 6.55
CA GLN A 143 10.41 -1.96 5.68
C GLN A 143 9.66 -1.67 4.37
N MET A 144 10.19 -2.19 3.25
CA MET A 144 9.60 -2.05 1.92
C MET A 144 9.32 -3.43 1.33
N ALA A 145 8.19 -3.58 0.65
CA ALA A 145 7.90 -4.78 -0.15
C ALA A 145 8.68 -4.72 -1.48
N ASP A 146 8.74 -3.54 -2.06
CA ASP A 146 9.29 -3.23 -3.37
C ASP A 146 9.96 -1.85 -3.38
N VAL A 147 10.70 -1.57 -4.43
CA VAL A 147 11.25 -0.26 -4.77
C VAL A 147 10.45 0.28 -5.95
N ASP A 148 9.78 1.40 -5.75
CA ASP A 148 8.97 2.06 -6.77
C ASP A 148 9.78 3.13 -7.49
N ILE A 149 9.78 3.13 -8.82
CA ILE A 149 10.43 4.12 -9.68
C ILE A 149 9.49 4.49 -10.81
N LEU A 150 9.26 5.79 -11.02
CA LEU A 150 8.55 6.30 -12.19
C LEU A 150 9.56 6.63 -13.28
N ILE A 151 9.24 6.24 -14.52
CA ILE A 151 9.98 6.62 -15.73
C ILE A 151 9.03 7.13 -16.81
N ASP A 152 9.58 7.74 -17.88
CA ASP A 152 8.75 8.08 -19.04
C ASP A 152 8.15 6.84 -19.68
N ARG A 153 6.86 6.90 -20.01
CA ARG A 153 6.17 5.81 -20.72
C ARG A 153 6.87 5.39 -22.00
N LYS A 154 7.37 6.36 -22.79
CA LYS A 154 8.08 6.10 -24.05
C LYS A 154 9.36 5.28 -23.87
N ASN A 155 9.90 5.25 -22.66
CA ASN A 155 11.15 4.55 -22.33
C ASN A 155 10.92 3.17 -21.65
N MET A 156 9.68 2.68 -21.52
CA MET A 156 9.39 1.40 -20.87
C MET A 156 10.10 0.22 -21.54
N GLU A 157 10.08 0.12 -22.87
CA GLU A 157 10.79 -0.96 -23.58
C GLU A 157 12.31 -0.87 -23.42
N LYS A 158 12.86 0.36 -23.46
CA LYS A 158 14.28 0.61 -23.21
C LYS A 158 14.66 0.23 -21.78
N ALA A 159 13.83 0.62 -20.79
CA ALA A 159 14.02 0.24 -19.40
C ALA A 159 13.96 -1.27 -19.21
N HIS A 160 13.04 -1.97 -19.90
CA HIS A 160 12.97 -3.43 -19.86
C HIS A 160 14.29 -4.07 -20.31
N THR A 161 14.89 -3.58 -21.38
CA THR A 161 16.20 -4.04 -21.88
C THR A 161 17.29 -3.81 -20.83
N VAL A 162 17.38 -2.59 -20.28
CA VAL A 162 18.35 -2.23 -19.24
C VAL A 162 18.17 -3.08 -17.98
N MET A 163 16.94 -3.28 -17.51
CA MET A 163 16.67 -4.12 -16.33
C MET A 163 17.18 -5.56 -16.54
N LYS A 164 16.98 -6.11 -17.73
CA LYS A 164 17.48 -7.45 -18.08
C LYS A 164 19.01 -7.50 -18.10
N GLU A 165 19.68 -6.51 -18.68
CA GLU A 165 21.15 -6.39 -18.68
C GLU A 165 21.72 -6.29 -17.26
N LEU A 166 21.01 -5.61 -16.35
CA LEU A 166 21.39 -5.47 -14.94
C LEU A 166 21.08 -6.72 -14.08
N GLY A 167 20.55 -7.79 -14.71
CA GLY A 167 20.29 -9.08 -14.09
C GLY A 167 18.93 -9.18 -13.36
N TYR A 168 17.98 -8.29 -13.66
CA TYR A 168 16.62 -8.39 -13.13
C TYR A 168 15.76 -9.32 -13.99
N GLN A 169 14.95 -10.14 -13.33
CA GLN A 169 13.97 -11.02 -13.93
C GLN A 169 12.62 -10.31 -14.03
N TYR A 170 12.07 -10.20 -15.23
CA TYR A 170 10.72 -9.69 -15.42
C TYR A 170 9.67 -10.65 -14.84
N LYS A 171 8.73 -10.12 -14.06
CA LYS A 171 7.67 -10.89 -13.39
C LYS A 171 6.26 -10.60 -13.92
N GLY A 172 6.16 -9.76 -14.94
CA GLY A 172 4.89 -9.33 -15.54
C GLY A 172 4.60 -7.85 -15.26
N GLY A 173 3.61 -7.32 -15.96
CA GLY A 173 3.06 -5.99 -15.74
C GLY A 173 1.68 -6.05 -15.08
N ASP A 174 1.10 -4.89 -14.82
CA ASP A 174 -0.30 -4.77 -14.45
C ASP A 174 -1.21 -4.88 -15.70
N SER A 175 -2.54 -4.96 -15.47
CA SER A 175 -3.52 -5.08 -16.56
C SER A 175 -3.65 -3.82 -17.44
N GLU A 176 -3.11 -2.69 -16.98
CA GLU A 176 -3.19 -1.39 -17.65
C GLU A 176 -1.87 -0.99 -18.33
N ASP A 177 -0.87 -1.87 -18.32
CA ASP A 177 0.51 -1.61 -18.79
C ASP A 177 1.10 -0.31 -18.16
N THR A 178 0.75 -0.06 -16.89
CA THR A 178 1.23 1.11 -16.14
C THR A 178 2.38 0.79 -15.21
N VAL A 179 2.57 -0.50 -14.85
CA VAL A 179 3.60 -0.97 -13.92
C VAL A 179 4.23 -2.26 -14.44
N ASP A 180 5.54 -2.27 -14.59
CA ASP A 180 6.35 -3.47 -14.82
C ASP A 180 7.01 -3.92 -13.53
N LYS A 181 6.90 -5.22 -13.23
CA LYS A 181 7.46 -5.84 -12.03
C LYS A 181 8.71 -6.63 -12.35
N TYR A 182 9.75 -6.38 -11.57
CA TYR A 182 11.03 -7.05 -11.69
C TYR A 182 11.47 -7.65 -10.35
N TYR A 183 12.23 -8.73 -10.43
CA TYR A 183 12.81 -9.39 -9.27
C TYR A 183 14.29 -9.66 -9.48
N LYS A 184 15.09 -9.40 -8.45
CA LYS A 184 16.50 -9.78 -8.42
C LYS A 184 16.78 -10.61 -7.18
N PRO A 185 17.25 -11.86 -7.36
CA PRO A 185 17.62 -12.69 -6.23
C PRO A 185 18.66 -12.03 -5.33
N PRO A 186 18.63 -12.29 -4.01
CA PRO A 186 17.71 -13.21 -3.35
C PRO A 186 16.36 -12.58 -2.93
N CYS A 187 16.21 -11.24 -2.91
CA CYS A 187 15.05 -10.65 -2.24
C CYS A 187 14.62 -9.27 -2.73
N VAL A 188 15.13 -8.77 -3.86
CA VAL A 188 14.81 -7.40 -4.31
C VAL A 188 13.71 -7.41 -5.35
N SER A 189 12.59 -6.77 -5.02
CA SER A 189 11.48 -6.48 -5.93
C SER A 189 11.51 -5.01 -6.34
N ILE A 190 11.34 -4.75 -7.64
CA ILE A 190 11.29 -3.40 -8.23
C ILE A 190 10.00 -3.27 -9.02
N GLU A 191 9.31 -2.16 -8.86
CA GLU A 191 8.18 -1.75 -9.70
C GLU A 191 8.57 -0.50 -10.50
N ILE A 192 8.59 -0.66 -11.83
CA ILE A 192 8.79 0.45 -12.77
C ILE A 192 7.43 0.93 -13.23
N HIS A 193 7.10 2.16 -12.84
CA HIS A 193 5.85 2.82 -13.17
C HIS A 193 6.00 3.68 -14.43
N SER A 194 5.03 3.65 -15.32
CA SER A 194 4.93 4.58 -16.47
C SER A 194 4.05 5.78 -16.17
N HIS A 195 3.24 5.71 -15.09
CA HIS A 195 2.34 6.75 -14.62
C HIS A 195 2.29 6.76 -13.11
N LEU A 196 2.16 7.94 -12.52
CA LEU A 196 2.07 8.09 -11.07
C LEU A 196 0.76 7.49 -10.51
N MET A 197 -0.33 7.60 -11.29
CA MET A 197 -1.64 7.06 -10.98
C MET A 197 -2.15 6.20 -12.14
N HIS A 198 -2.90 5.13 -11.83
CA HIS A 198 -3.55 4.31 -12.85
C HIS A 198 -4.50 5.11 -13.73
N TYR A 199 -4.64 4.75 -15.00
CA TYR A 199 -5.48 5.45 -15.97
C TYR A 199 -6.94 5.64 -15.54
N HIS A 200 -7.51 4.67 -14.83
CA HIS A 200 -8.86 4.71 -14.32
C HIS A 200 -8.99 5.44 -12.98
N ALA A 201 -7.88 5.91 -12.40
CA ALA A 201 -7.94 6.75 -11.21
C ALA A 201 -8.56 8.11 -11.57
N GLU A 202 -9.50 8.55 -10.74
CA GLU A 202 -10.21 9.82 -10.95
C GLU A 202 -9.26 11.02 -11.10
N ASN A 203 -8.16 10.98 -10.38
CA ASN A 203 -7.14 12.03 -10.37
C ASN A 203 -5.96 11.81 -11.33
N HIS A 204 -5.99 10.76 -12.17
CA HIS A 204 -4.90 10.47 -13.10
C HIS A 204 -4.44 11.70 -13.90
N LYS A 205 -5.40 12.45 -14.47
CA LYS A 205 -5.11 13.63 -15.31
C LYS A 205 -4.39 14.75 -14.55
N LYS A 206 -4.50 14.81 -13.21
CA LYS A 206 -3.91 15.86 -12.38
C LYS A 206 -2.41 15.64 -12.11
N TYR A 207 -1.88 14.48 -12.51
CA TYR A 207 -0.47 14.12 -12.36
C TYR A 207 0.27 13.94 -13.69
N LEU A 208 -0.37 14.26 -14.84
CA LEU A 208 0.27 14.12 -16.14
C LEU A 208 1.45 15.09 -16.33
N ASP A 209 1.40 16.23 -15.65
CA ASP A 209 2.41 17.29 -15.66
C ASP A 209 3.46 17.14 -14.54
N ILE A 210 3.51 15.99 -13.84
CA ILE A 210 4.38 15.82 -12.66
C ILE A 210 5.85 16.07 -12.99
N TRP A 211 6.31 15.69 -14.16
CA TRP A 211 7.69 15.89 -14.60
C TRP A 211 8.09 17.37 -14.69
N GLU A 212 7.14 18.25 -15.05
CA GLU A 212 7.34 19.69 -15.17
C GLU A 212 7.44 20.38 -13.82
N ARG A 213 6.85 19.75 -12.78
CA ARG A 213 6.85 20.25 -11.40
C ARG A 213 7.99 19.71 -10.54
N CYS A 214 8.75 18.74 -11.06
CA CYS A 214 9.88 18.16 -10.37
C CYS A 214 11.15 18.98 -10.60
N LYS A 215 12.04 19.00 -9.59
CA LYS A 215 13.42 19.46 -9.75
C LYS A 215 14.23 18.34 -10.40
N GLU A 216 15.01 18.67 -11.43
CA GLU A 216 15.85 17.72 -12.12
C GLU A 216 17.32 17.89 -11.71
N GLU A 217 17.99 16.78 -11.43
CA GLU A 217 19.43 16.71 -11.17
C GLU A 217 20.02 15.49 -11.89
N ASN A 218 20.78 15.69 -12.97
CA ASN A 218 21.47 14.63 -13.74
C ASN A 218 20.52 13.49 -14.21
N GLY A 219 19.34 13.83 -14.69
CA GLY A 219 18.32 12.87 -15.16
C GLY A 219 17.52 12.20 -14.05
N VAL A 220 17.78 12.55 -12.79
CA VAL A 220 16.98 12.16 -11.64
C VAL A 220 16.05 13.31 -11.29
N TYR A 221 14.77 13.01 -11.15
CA TYR A 221 13.73 13.98 -10.84
C TYR A 221 13.27 13.82 -9.38
N HIS A 222 12.99 14.94 -8.74
CA HIS A 222 12.55 14.99 -7.35
C HIS A 222 11.28 15.84 -7.27
N MET A 223 10.21 15.27 -6.71
CA MET A 223 9.01 16.05 -6.40
C MET A 223 9.35 17.14 -5.37
N ASN A 224 8.70 18.31 -5.47
CA ASN A 224 8.62 19.18 -4.32
C ASN A 224 7.84 18.50 -3.18
N TRP A 225 8.03 18.95 -1.94
CA TRP A 225 7.46 18.25 -0.79
C TRP A 225 5.93 18.33 -0.71
N ASP A 226 5.32 19.37 -1.27
CA ASP A 226 3.87 19.49 -1.34
C ASP A 226 3.27 18.41 -2.27
N ASP A 227 3.81 18.28 -3.48
CA ASP A 227 3.37 17.25 -4.43
C ASP A 227 3.65 15.84 -3.90
N TYR A 228 4.79 15.65 -3.22
CA TYR A 228 5.12 14.36 -2.60
C TYR A 228 4.14 14.01 -1.48
N TYR A 229 3.80 14.98 -0.61
CA TYR A 229 2.78 14.81 0.42
C TYR A 229 1.41 14.43 -0.17
N LEU A 230 0.96 15.18 -1.20
CA LEU A 230 -0.32 14.90 -1.86
C LEU A 230 -0.34 13.51 -2.49
N PHE A 231 0.76 13.09 -3.10
CA PHE A 231 0.91 11.75 -3.67
C PHE A 231 0.84 10.65 -2.58
N LEU A 232 1.51 10.85 -1.44
CA LEU A 232 1.43 9.92 -0.31
C LEU A 232 0.01 9.80 0.22
N MET A 233 -0.69 10.92 0.40
CA MET A 233 -2.07 10.95 0.92
C MET A 233 -3.05 10.31 -0.06
N GLU A 234 -2.90 10.54 -1.36
CA GLU A 234 -3.75 9.93 -2.37
C GLU A 234 -3.52 8.43 -2.48
N HIS A 235 -2.25 8.00 -2.42
CA HIS A 235 -1.90 6.59 -2.37
C HIS A 235 -2.48 5.91 -1.12
N PHE A 236 -2.40 6.55 0.04
CA PHE A 236 -2.99 6.08 1.27
C PHE A 236 -4.52 6.00 1.16
N ALA A 237 -5.19 7.06 0.70
CA ALA A 237 -6.64 7.10 0.52
C ALA A 237 -7.13 6.01 -0.44
N LYS A 238 -6.41 5.77 -1.54
CA LYS A 238 -6.71 4.67 -2.48
C LYS A 238 -6.74 3.32 -1.76
N HIS A 239 -5.66 2.95 -1.09
CA HIS A 239 -5.57 1.66 -0.39
C HIS A 239 -6.57 1.56 0.76
N PHE A 240 -6.74 2.64 1.51
CA PHE A 240 -7.70 2.68 2.60
C PHE A 240 -9.14 2.43 2.12
N ASN A 241 -9.55 3.05 1.01
CA ASN A 241 -10.88 2.89 0.43
C ASN A 241 -11.09 1.53 -0.26
N GLU A 242 -10.02 0.92 -0.77
CA GLU A 242 -10.11 -0.37 -1.47
C GLU A 242 -10.17 -1.57 -0.52
N SER A 243 -9.39 -1.56 0.56
CA SER A 243 -9.23 -2.73 1.44
C SER A 243 -8.87 -2.41 2.88
N GLY A 244 -8.79 -1.15 3.26
CA GLY A 244 -8.16 -0.70 4.48
C GLY A 244 -6.64 -0.61 4.34
N SER A 245 -6.01 0.11 5.26
CA SER A 245 -4.55 0.29 5.31
C SER A 245 -4.09 0.29 6.76
N GLY A 246 -2.89 -0.24 7.02
CA GLY A 246 -2.39 -0.46 8.36
C GLY A 246 -1.67 0.72 9.00
N ILE A 247 -1.27 0.52 10.26
CA ILE A 247 -0.59 1.50 11.14
C ILE A 247 0.60 2.16 10.45
N ARG A 248 1.36 1.43 9.62
CA ARG A 248 2.53 1.97 8.92
C ARG A 248 2.20 3.16 8.03
N PHE A 249 1.02 3.22 7.40
CA PHE A 249 0.67 4.37 6.57
C PHE A 249 0.51 5.65 7.40
N VAL A 250 -0.09 5.54 8.58
CA VAL A 250 -0.22 6.65 9.53
C VAL A 250 1.15 7.07 10.06
N LEU A 251 2.01 6.10 10.39
CA LEU A 251 3.38 6.35 10.81
C LEU A 251 4.20 7.04 9.72
N ASP A 252 4.05 6.63 8.45
CA ASP A 252 4.71 7.28 7.31
C ASP A 252 4.32 8.78 7.22
N ILE A 253 3.05 9.12 7.46
CA ILE A 253 2.57 10.51 7.47
C ILE A 253 3.17 11.30 8.63
N TYR A 254 3.15 10.74 9.86
CA TYR A 254 3.75 11.38 11.03
C TYR A 254 5.23 11.69 10.80
N ILE A 255 6.01 10.70 10.40
CA ILE A 255 7.45 10.84 10.14
C ILE A 255 7.73 11.87 9.03
N PHE A 256 6.94 11.84 7.96
CA PHE A 256 7.08 12.82 6.88
C PHE A 256 6.80 14.24 7.36
N LEU A 257 5.71 14.46 8.08
CA LEU A 257 5.33 15.77 8.57
C LEU A 257 6.37 16.31 9.57
N GLU A 258 6.85 15.50 10.51
CA GLU A 258 7.91 15.92 11.43
C GLU A 258 9.19 16.32 10.70
N ALA A 259 9.55 15.62 9.63
CA ALA A 259 10.73 15.94 8.84
C ALA A 259 10.55 17.16 7.93
N LYS A 260 9.34 17.41 7.39
CA LYS A 260 9.13 18.30 6.24
C LYS A 260 8.08 19.37 6.41
N LYS A 261 7.27 19.40 7.48
CA LYS A 261 6.17 20.37 7.61
C LYS A 261 6.57 21.83 7.47
N LYS A 262 7.82 22.17 7.83
CA LYS A 262 8.34 23.55 7.68
C LYS A 262 8.62 23.96 6.22
N GLU A 263 8.74 22.97 5.33
CA GLU A 263 8.98 23.16 3.90
C GLU A 263 7.68 23.07 3.08
N LEU A 264 6.53 22.77 3.74
CA LEU A 264 5.22 22.68 3.10
C LEU A 264 4.55 24.06 3.02
N HIS A 265 3.74 24.25 1.99
CA HIS A 265 2.98 25.47 1.72
C HIS A 265 1.48 25.24 2.00
N PRO A 266 0.95 25.61 3.20
CA PRO A 266 -0.41 25.25 3.63
C PRO A 266 -1.52 25.70 2.67
N GLU A 267 -1.42 26.91 2.10
CA GLU A 267 -2.43 27.42 1.16
C GLU A 267 -2.45 26.63 -0.15
N TYR A 268 -1.28 26.24 -0.65
CA TYR A 268 -1.18 25.38 -1.83
C TYR A 268 -1.78 23.99 -1.54
N LEU A 269 -1.41 23.38 -0.41
CA LEU A 269 -1.92 22.07 -0.01
C LEU A 269 -3.44 22.09 0.16
N LYS A 270 -3.99 23.07 0.87
CA LYS A 270 -5.44 23.22 1.06
C LYS A 270 -6.19 23.30 -0.26
N LYS A 271 -5.70 24.10 -1.21
CA LYS A 271 -6.27 24.21 -2.54
C LYS A 271 -6.22 22.86 -3.28
N LYS A 272 -5.05 22.21 -3.28
CA LYS A 272 -4.86 20.94 -3.99
C LYS A 272 -5.63 19.77 -3.36
N GLN A 273 -5.67 19.67 -2.04
CA GLN A 273 -6.48 18.69 -1.31
C GLN A 273 -7.96 18.81 -1.69
N LYS A 274 -8.49 20.03 -1.81
CA LYS A 274 -9.86 20.27 -2.26
C LYS A 274 -10.07 19.86 -3.72
N GLU A 275 -9.15 20.21 -4.62
CA GLU A 275 -9.17 19.80 -6.02
C GLU A 275 -9.12 18.26 -6.19
N LEU A 276 -8.39 17.57 -5.31
CA LEU A 276 -8.24 16.12 -5.29
C LEU A 276 -9.38 15.39 -4.53
N GLY A 277 -10.23 16.13 -3.78
CA GLY A 277 -11.25 15.53 -2.94
C GLY A 277 -10.69 14.81 -1.71
N LEU A 278 -9.51 15.22 -1.24
CA LEU A 278 -8.78 14.60 -0.13
C LEU A 278 -8.82 15.39 1.19
N GLU A 279 -9.42 16.59 1.21
CA GLU A 279 -9.36 17.51 2.35
C GLU A 279 -9.76 16.85 3.69
N ALA A 280 -10.91 16.17 3.71
CA ALA A 280 -11.38 15.50 4.92
C ALA A 280 -10.49 14.32 5.32
N PHE A 281 -10.00 13.53 4.34
CA PHE A 281 -9.12 12.40 4.60
C PHE A 281 -7.76 12.85 5.13
N CYS A 282 -7.16 13.86 4.53
CA CYS A 282 -5.88 14.42 4.99
C CYS A 282 -5.98 14.88 6.44
N ARG A 283 -6.99 15.70 6.76
CA ARG A 283 -7.21 16.20 8.12
C ARG A 283 -7.35 15.07 9.14
N GLU A 284 -8.16 14.06 8.84
CA GLU A 284 -8.37 12.92 9.74
C GLU A 284 -7.08 12.11 9.94
N MET A 285 -6.36 11.82 8.86
CA MET A 285 -5.13 11.02 8.95
C MET A 285 -3.98 11.78 9.64
N GLU A 286 -3.87 13.09 9.44
CA GLU A 286 -2.92 13.94 10.17
C GLU A 286 -3.26 13.97 11.67
N GLU A 287 -4.54 14.16 12.02
CA GLU A 287 -4.98 14.16 13.41
C GLU A 287 -4.68 12.82 14.10
N ILE A 288 -4.98 11.68 13.45
CA ILE A 288 -4.65 10.36 13.98
C ILE A 288 -3.13 10.20 14.11
N ALA A 289 -2.35 10.63 13.13
CA ALA A 289 -0.89 10.51 13.12
C ALA A 289 -0.26 11.23 14.34
N TYR A 290 -0.67 12.46 14.62
CA TYR A 290 -0.18 13.20 15.78
C TYR A 290 -0.70 12.64 17.10
N ARG A 291 -1.97 12.28 17.20
CA ARG A 291 -2.52 11.65 18.42
C ARG A 291 -1.84 10.32 18.77
N TRP A 292 -1.41 9.58 17.76
CA TRP A 292 -0.80 8.28 17.98
C TRP A 292 0.70 8.34 18.26
N PHE A 293 1.43 9.28 17.66
CA PHE A 293 2.89 9.24 17.66
C PHE A 293 3.58 10.46 18.27
N ASP A 294 2.85 11.53 18.57
CA ASP A 294 3.41 12.71 19.23
C ASP A 294 3.29 12.59 20.76
N GLY A 295 4.19 11.83 21.37
CA GLY A 295 4.26 11.61 22.81
C GLY A 295 3.51 10.38 23.30
N ARG A 296 2.49 10.53 24.17
CA ARG A 296 1.64 9.41 24.63
C ARG A 296 0.45 9.23 23.69
N PRO A 297 0.20 8.00 23.19
CA PRO A 297 -0.88 7.81 22.22
C PRO A 297 -2.27 7.94 22.83
N GLU A 298 -3.16 8.64 22.13
CA GLU A 298 -4.59 8.71 22.39
C GLU A 298 -5.34 8.01 21.25
N ILE A 299 -5.93 6.84 21.52
CA ILE A 299 -6.72 6.07 20.57
C ILE A 299 -8.20 6.21 20.94
N ARG A 300 -9.03 6.72 20.01
CA ARG A 300 -10.44 7.05 20.23
C ARG A 300 -11.40 5.99 19.70
N ASP A 301 -10.88 4.91 19.12
CA ASP A 301 -11.66 3.81 18.52
C ASP A 301 -12.67 4.31 17.45
N SER A 302 -12.29 5.35 16.73
CA SER A 302 -13.07 5.80 15.59
C SER A 302 -13.12 4.72 14.50
N LYS A 303 -14.05 4.84 13.56
CA LYS A 303 -14.14 3.93 12.40
C LYS A 303 -12.83 3.88 11.62
N TYR A 304 -12.15 5.02 11.45
CA TYR A 304 -10.86 5.09 10.79
C TYR A 304 -9.77 4.33 11.56
N GLU A 305 -9.68 4.57 12.87
CA GLU A 305 -8.69 3.91 13.72
C GLU A 305 -8.90 2.40 13.78
N THR A 306 -10.16 1.94 13.93
CA THR A 306 -10.50 0.52 13.90
C THR A 306 -10.07 -0.14 12.60
N VAL A 307 -10.32 0.50 11.45
CA VAL A 307 -9.87 0.01 10.16
C VAL A 307 -8.36 -0.08 10.09
N ILE A 308 -7.63 0.97 10.52
CA ILE A 308 -6.17 1.03 10.49
C ILE A 308 -5.56 -0.05 11.38
N LEU A 309 -6.10 -0.25 12.59
CA LEU A 309 -5.61 -1.25 13.53
C LEU A 309 -5.77 -2.69 13.01
N LEU A 310 -6.83 -2.97 12.23
CA LEU A 310 -7.16 -4.32 11.76
C LEU A 310 -6.57 -4.68 10.39
N ALA A 311 -6.40 -3.69 9.50
CA ALA A 311 -6.22 -3.97 8.07
C ALA A 311 -4.82 -4.46 7.67
N GLY A 312 -3.77 -4.07 8.38
CA GLY A 312 -2.40 -4.30 7.92
C GLY A 312 -2.06 -3.57 6.62
N ILE A 313 -0.85 -3.80 6.09
CA ILE A 313 -0.38 -3.03 4.92
C ILE A 313 -1.02 -3.45 3.59
N PHE A 314 -1.50 -4.68 3.50
CA PHE A 314 -2.15 -5.21 2.29
C PHE A 314 -3.68 -5.17 2.37
N GLY A 315 -4.21 -4.50 3.39
CA GLY A 315 -5.64 -4.43 3.65
C GLY A 315 -6.27 -5.77 4.04
N ILE A 316 -7.58 -5.80 4.13
CA ILE A 316 -8.38 -6.99 4.42
C ILE A 316 -9.04 -7.47 3.12
N LYS A 317 -8.74 -8.70 2.71
CA LYS A 317 -9.23 -9.26 1.45
C LYS A 317 -10.76 -9.25 1.32
N GLN A 318 -11.47 -9.50 2.42
CA GLN A 318 -12.93 -9.46 2.44
C GLN A 318 -13.46 -8.06 2.12
N TRP A 319 -12.80 -7.00 2.64
CA TRP A 319 -13.18 -5.61 2.35
C TRP A 319 -12.88 -5.24 0.90
N ALA A 320 -11.74 -5.72 0.35
CA ALA A 320 -11.43 -5.54 -1.06
C ALA A 320 -12.52 -6.16 -1.97
N TYR A 321 -13.02 -7.34 -1.61
CA TYR A 321 -14.13 -7.98 -2.34
C TYR A 321 -15.43 -7.19 -2.20
N ALA A 322 -15.76 -6.75 -0.98
CA ALA A 322 -16.95 -5.94 -0.73
C ALA A 322 -16.91 -4.61 -1.51
N GLY A 323 -15.76 -3.92 -1.51
CA GLY A 323 -15.56 -2.70 -2.28
C GLY A 323 -15.70 -2.90 -3.80
N GLN A 324 -15.18 -4.02 -4.34
CA GLN A 324 -15.39 -4.37 -5.74
C GLN A 324 -16.86 -4.63 -6.04
N GLN A 325 -17.56 -5.40 -5.20
CA GLN A 325 -18.97 -5.69 -5.37
C GLN A 325 -19.83 -4.42 -5.32
N LYS A 326 -19.53 -3.48 -4.43
CA LYS A 326 -20.20 -2.19 -4.32
C LYS A 326 -20.12 -1.40 -5.63
N LYS A 327 -18.97 -1.38 -6.32
CA LYS A 327 -18.82 -0.75 -7.65
C LYS A 327 -19.80 -1.32 -8.68
N TYR A 328 -20.06 -2.63 -8.64
CA TYR A 328 -21.05 -3.26 -9.53
C TYR A 328 -22.49 -2.91 -9.14
N LEU A 329 -22.80 -2.85 -7.82
CA LEU A 329 -24.12 -2.42 -7.34
C LEU A 329 -24.43 -0.98 -7.75
N GLU A 330 -23.48 -0.07 -7.63
CA GLU A 330 -23.62 1.32 -8.07
C GLU A 330 -23.86 1.42 -9.59
N LYS A 331 -23.15 0.59 -10.38
CA LYS A 331 -23.25 0.56 -11.83
C LYS A 331 -24.58 0.00 -12.33
N TYR A 332 -25.04 -1.10 -11.75
CA TYR A 332 -26.19 -1.85 -12.29
C TYR A 332 -27.51 -1.63 -11.51
N LYS A 333 -27.46 -0.97 -10.35
CA LYS A 333 -28.60 -0.64 -9.47
C LYS A 333 -29.47 -1.83 -9.03
N ASN A 334 -29.44 -2.96 -9.73
CA ASN A 334 -30.15 -4.19 -9.41
C ASN A 334 -29.16 -5.19 -8.80
N PRO A 335 -29.40 -5.66 -7.55
CA PRO A 335 -28.46 -6.56 -6.85
C PRO A 335 -28.19 -7.88 -7.58
N GLY A 336 -29.22 -8.46 -8.19
CA GLY A 336 -29.10 -9.71 -8.95
C GLY A 336 -28.23 -9.55 -10.20
N ILE A 337 -28.46 -8.48 -10.97
CA ILE A 337 -27.66 -8.15 -12.16
C ILE A 337 -26.23 -7.81 -11.74
N ALA A 338 -26.03 -6.99 -10.70
CA ALA A 338 -24.73 -6.62 -10.20
C ALA A 338 -23.90 -7.84 -9.80
N LYS A 339 -24.51 -8.77 -9.07
CA LYS A 339 -23.92 -10.03 -8.66
C LYS A 339 -23.55 -10.92 -9.84
N GLY A 340 -24.48 -11.07 -10.80
CA GLY A 340 -24.24 -11.84 -12.02
C GLY A 340 -23.09 -11.27 -12.85
N MET A 341 -23.06 -9.94 -13.05
CA MET A 341 -22.01 -9.25 -13.79
C MET A 341 -20.65 -9.29 -13.07
N TYR A 342 -20.64 -9.15 -11.74
CA TYR A 342 -19.41 -9.33 -10.95
C TYR A 342 -18.82 -10.74 -11.16
N LEU A 343 -19.64 -11.78 -11.02
CA LEU A 343 -19.22 -13.18 -11.22
C LEU A 343 -18.77 -13.41 -12.67
N LEU A 344 -19.48 -12.88 -13.66
CA LEU A 344 -19.13 -13.02 -15.07
C LEU A 344 -17.75 -12.41 -15.36
N CYS A 345 -17.52 -11.16 -14.95
CA CYS A 345 -16.24 -10.49 -15.14
C CYS A 345 -15.11 -11.18 -14.35
N ARG A 346 -15.43 -11.81 -13.22
CA ARG A 346 -14.47 -12.55 -12.40
C ARG A 346 -14.07 -13.89 -13.03
N LEU A 347 -15.01 -14.56 -13.67
CA LEU A 347 -14.77 -15.82 -14.40
C LEU A 347 -14.10 -15.58 -15.75
N PHE A 348 -14.51 -14.54 -16.46
CA PHE A 348 -14.07 -14.16 -17.80
C PHE A 348 -13.46 -12.75 -17.79
N PRO A 349 -12.24 -12.58 -17.20
CA PRO A 349 -11.56 -11.29 -17.23
C PRO A 349 -11.31 -10.83 -18.67
N ASP A 350 -11.21 -9.52 -18.86
CA ASP A 350 -10.94 -8.93 -20.15
C ASP A 350 -9.59 -9.35 -20.74
N TYR A 351 -9.40 -9.04 -22.02
CA TYR A 351 -8.20 -9.39 -22.77
C TYR A 351 -6.93 -8.82 -22.11
N HIS A 352 -6.95 -7.57 -21.63
CA HIS A 352 -5.77 -6.92 -21.07
C HIS A 352 -5.31 -7.61 -19.77
N ALA A 353 -6.26 -7.90 -18.87
CA ALA A 353 -5.99 -8.65 -17.65
C ALA A 353 -5.44 -10.06 -17.93
N MET A 354 -5.95 -10.72 -18.97
CA MET A 354 -5.49 -12.05 -19.37
C MET A 354 -4.14 -11.99 -20.08
N ALA A 355 -3.87 -10.99 -20.93
CA ALA A 355 -2.60 -10.81 -21.63
C ALA A 355 -1.45 -10.48 -20.67
N ALA A 356 -1.73 -9.77 -19.55
CA ALA A 356 -0.74 -9.56 -18.47
C ALA A 356 -0.35 -10.89 -17.81
N GLN A 357 -1.30 -11.80 -17.59
CA GLN A 357 -1.05 -13.12 -16.98
C GLN A 357 -0.50 -14.16 -17.97
N TYR A 358 -0.89 -14.07 -19.24
CA TYR A 358 -0.54 -14.99 -20.34
C TYR A 358 0.03 -14.19 -21.53
N PRO A 359 1.31 -13.79 -21.51
CA PRO A 359 1.89 -12.88 -22.50
C PRO A 359 1.77 -13.33 -23.96
N PHE A 360 1.64 -14.64 -24.20
CA PHE A 360 1.43 -15.16 -25.56
C PHE A 360 0.12 -14.68 -26.22
N LEU A 361 -0.88 -14.24 -25.44
CA LEU A 361 -2.10 -13.63 -25.95
C LEU A 361 -1.85 -12.35 -26.75
N ARG A 362 -0.77 -11.62 -26.47
CA ARG A 362 -0.38 -10.45 -27.26
C ARG A 362 -0.08 -10.80 -28.72
N LYS A 363 0.39 -12.02 -28.97
CA LYS A 363 0.66 -12.54 -30.32
C LYS A 363 -0.51 -13.31 -30.91
N LEU A 364 -1.32 -13.96 -30.06
CA LEU A 364 -2.44 -14.84 -30.46
C LEU A 364 -3.71 -14.53 -29.65
N PRO A 365 -4.38 -13.39 -29.87
CA PRO A 365 -5.56 -12.94 -29.10
C PRO A 365 -6.72 -13.94 -29.15
N VAL A 366 -6.84 -14.68 -30.25
CA VAL A 366 -7.88 -15.71 -30.46
C VAL A 366 -7.88 -16.82 -29.40
N LEU A 367 -6.75 -17.00 -28.69
CA LEU A 367 -6.62 -17.99 -27.60
C LEU A 367 -7.18 -17.52 -26.26
N LEU A 368 -7.80 -16.35 -26.19
CA LEU A 368 -8.40 -15.82 -24.95
C LEU A 368 -9.35 -16.82 -24.26
N PRO A 369 -10.28 -17.52 -24.94
CA PRO A 369 -11.13 -18.53 -24.31
C PRO A 369 -10.35 -19.69 -23.68
N VAL A 370 -9.27 -20.12 -24.32
CA VAL A 370 -8.40 -21.18 -23.79
C VAL A 370 -7.72 -20.75 -22.49
N THR A 371 -7.28 -19.50 -22.42
CA THR A 371 -6.65 -18.96 -21.20
C THR A 371 -7.64 -18.83 -20.04
N TRP A 372 -8.93 -18.57 -20.27
CA TRP A 372 -9.95 -18.61 -19.22
C TRP A 372 -10.07 -20.00 -18.60
N ILE A 373 -10.03 -21.06 -19.42
CA ILE A 373 -10.06 -22.46 -18.95
C ILE A 373 -8.80 -22.77 -18.15
N LEU A 374 -7.62 -22.44 -18.67
CA LEU A 374 -6.33 -22.64 -17.97
C LEU A 374 -6.31 -21.93 -16.61
N ARG A 375 -6.81 -20.69 -16.57
CA ARG A 375 -6.93 -19.92 -15.34
C ARG A 375 -7.90 -20.57 -14.35
N ALA A 376 -9.05 -21.04 -14.80
CA ALA A 376 -10.04 -21.71 -13.94
C ALA A 376 -9.45 -22.99 -13.32
N LEU A 377 -8.79 -23.83 -14.10
CA LEU A 377 -8.11 -25.03 -13.62
C LEU A 377 -7.02 -24.72 -12.59
N ARG A 378 -6.21 -23.69 -12.85
CA ARG A 378 -5.18 -23.22 -11.92
C ARG A 378 -5.79 -22.73 -10.61
N LEU A 379 -6.88 -21.95 -10.66
CA LEU A 379 -7.55 -21.42 -9.47
C LEU A 379 -8.15 -22.53 -8.60
N ILE A 380 -8.77 -23.54 -9.22
CA ILE A 380 -9.31 -24.70 -8.50
C ILE A 380 -8.20 -25.46 -7.78
N LYS A 381 -7.03 -25.61 -8.42
CA LYS A 381 -5.88 -26.33 -7.85
C LYS A 381 -5.19 -25.55 -6.72
N THR A 382 -5.03 -24.24 -6.86
CA THR A 382 -4.11 -23.44 -6.02
C THR A 382 -4.80 -22.51 -5.02
N ARG A 383 -6.09 -22.15 -5.19
CA ARG A 383 -6.76 -21.07 -4.44
C ARG A 383 -8.16 -21.41 -3.93
N ARG A 384 -8.43 -22.66 -3.56
CA ARG A 384 -9.76 -23.08 -3.03
C ARG A 384 -10.23 -22.23 -1.84
N THR A 385 -9.34 -21.85 -0.94
CA THR A 385 -9.65 -20.99 0.23
C THR A 385 -10.03 -19.56 -0.17
N VAL A 386 -9.39 -18.99 -1.19
CA VAL A 386 -9.71 -17.65 -1.71
C VAL A 386 -11.09 -17.65 -2.35
N ILE A 387 -11.40 -18.66 -3.17
CA ILE A 387 -12.73 -18.81 -3.81
C ILE A 387 -13.84 -18.93 -2.74
N LYS A 388 -13.61 -19.73 -1.68
CA LYS A 388 -14.56 -19.86 -0.57
C LYS A 388 -14.79 -18.53 0.15
N GLY A 389 -13.73 -17.76 0.41
CA GLY A 389 -13.82 -16.43 1.04
C GLY A 389 -14.58 -15.42 0.18
N GLU A 390 -14.32 -15.43 -1.14
CA GLU A 390 -14.99 -14.53 -2.10
C GLU A 390 -16.47 -14.85 -2.26
N LEU A 391 -16.84 -16.13 -2.32
CA LEU A 391 -18.23 -16.59 -2.35
C LEU A 391 -18.95 -16.33 -1.02
N GLY A 392 -18.24 -16.42 0.12
CA GLY A 392 -18.78 -16.04 1.43
C GLY A 392 -19.13 -14.57 1.51
N ALA A 393 -18.23 -13.68 1.04
CA ALA A 393 -18.47 -12.25 0.97
C ALA A 393 -19.67 -11.91 0.06
N LEU A 394 -19.85 -12.65 -1.06
CA LEU A 394 -21.00 -12.48 -1.96
C LEU A 394 -22.35 -12.83 -1.29
N LYS A 395 -22.37 -13.76 -0.36
CA LYS A 395 -23.60 -14.12 0.38
C LYS A 395 -24.01 -13.05 1.39
N ASN A 396 -23.03 -12.36 1.98
CA ASN A 396 -23.27 -11.42 3.07
C ASN A 396 -23.52 -9.98 2.59
N ASN A 397 -22.92 -9.56 1.45
CA ASN A 397 -22.95 -8.17 1.01
C ASN A 397 -24.02 -7.85 -0.04
N ILE A 398 -24.68 -8.85 -0.61
CA ILE A 398 -25.76 -8.67 -1.62
C ILE A 398 -26.99 -9.43 -1.12
N LYS A 399 -27.61 -8.89 -0.08
CA LYS A 399 -29.00 -9.20 0.30
C LYS A 399 -29.94 -8.17 -0.25
#